data_45404a3085d94fc44134ed9c42313bd7
#
_entry.id   45404a3085d94fc44134ed9c42313bd7
#
_cell.length_a   1.000
_cell.length_b   1.000
_cell.length_c   1.000
_cell.angle_alpha   90.00
_cell.angle_beta   90.00
_cell.angle_gamma   90.00
#
_symmetry.space_group_name_H-M   'P 1'
#
loop_
_entity.id
_entity.type
_entity.pdbx_description
1 polymer ?
#
loop_
_entity_poly.entity_id
_entity_poly.type
_entity_poly.pdbx_seq_one_letter_code
_entity_poly.pdbx_strand_id
1 'polypeptide(L)'
;MAIICATNLSADAAHAATVAATLACRLGEPLLLLGVDDEVPDTEAPDALSAAEGGLAAEAVRLRALTGTVEPRMLRGASVESLLGEEECRSARLVVVAAEGWRTSAWRKTSLAERLARHGCAPVLAVRRDTALLDWARGRRRLMVMVGVDPRSSTSDAAITFLRELRRVGGCDVLATYVCSPLEERERLGIHTPVHVERLDARERTMEGLDPLVERVLMREVRERLGDLEGEGRVEVVLEPGYGRPADHLLHVAHARSAELTVVGMHLRGGVQRLWHGSVSEGVLRHAERSVACIPPGVREPRRLPPPRSALVPVDFTVASVQAIAQACSLVGPGGRVHLLHVHRLRGRERGPRDFHGVLPEPDGERDVVLQRLWQQVPRDPVARAVHWSVEGVSGDDVAVAICQATEREGVDLVCVGTSARREVVPDALEEAVARQLVLRCRKPVMVVPSA
;
A
#
# COMPACT_ATOMS: atom_id res chain seq x y z
N MET A 1 15.75 -8.05 -0.48
CA MET A 1 14.37 -8.36 -0.03
C MET A 1 14.24 -9.87 0.07
N ALA A 2 13.28 -10.42 0.83
CA ALA A 2 13.10 -11.87 0.93
C ALA A 2 11.71 -12.28 0.46
N ILE A 3 11.55 -13.52 0.01
CA ILE A 3 10.25 -14.15 -0.10
C ILE A 3 9.97 -14.87 1.21
N ILE A 4 8.81 -14.66 1.80
CA ILE A 4 8.39 -15.33 3.02
C ILE A 4 7.35 -16.38 2.67
N CYS A 5 7.48 -17.59 3.19
CA CYS A 5 6.46 -18.61 3.12
C CYS A 5 6.03 -19.01 4.53
N ALA A 6 4.76 -18.77 4.88
CA ALA A 6 4.20 -19.28 6.12
C ALA A 6 3.63 -20.67 5.91
N THR A 7 4.00 -21.61 6.78
CA THR A 7 3.64 -23.03 6.68
C THR A 7 3.17 -23.61 8.01
N ASN A 8 2.14 -24.45 7.95
CA ASN A 8 1.71 -25.35 9.02
C ASN A 8 2.08 -26.80 8.72
N LEU A 9 2.98 -27.03 7.79
CA LEU A 9 3.45 -28.34 7.32
C LEU A 9 2.35 -29.23 6.71
N SER A 10 1.15 -28.70 6.43
CA SER A 10 0.11 -29.44 5.68
C SER A 10 0.53 -29.67 4.22
N ALA A 11 -0.16 -30.58 3.54
CA ALA A 11 0.10 -30.85 2.11
C ALA A 11 -0.11 -29.60 1.22
N ASP A 12 -1.08 -28.76 1.56
CA ASP A 12 -1.34 -27.51 0.84
C ASP A 12 -0.25 -26.47 1.11
N ALA A 13 0.22 -26.38 2.35
CA ALA A 13 1.35 -25.54 2.73
C ALA A 13 2.65 -26.00 2.07
N ALA A 14 2.90 -27.30 1.95
CA ALA A 14 4.07 -27.84 1.24
C ALA A 14 4.03 -27.52 -0.26
N HIS A 15 2.84 -27.49 -0.89
CA HIS A 15 2.67 -27.02 -2.26
C HIS A 15 2.97 -25.52 -2.39
N ALA A 16 2.41 -24.68 -1.51
CA ALA A 16 2.67 -23.25 -1.47
C ALA A 16 4.17 -22.94 -1.24
N ALA A 17 4.83 -23.70 -0.34
CA ALA A 17 6.27 -23.58 -0.09
C ALA A 17 7.10 -23.96 -1.32
N THR A 18 6.66 -24.94 -2.12
CA THR A 18 7.31 -25.29 -3.39
C THR A 18 7.20 -24.16 -4.42
N VAL A 19 6.05 -23.50 -4.52
CA VAL A 19 5.86 -22.30 -5.34
C VAL A 19 6.75 -21.19 -4.87
N ALA A 20 6.77 -20.91 -3.56
CA ALA A 20 7.61 -19.87 -2.96
C ALA A 20 9.11 -20.07 -3.24
N ALA A 21 9.61 -21.31 -3.06
CA ALA A 21 11.00 -21.67 -3.33
C ALA A 21 11.35 -21.49 -4.83
N THR A 22 10.44 -21.89 -5.71
CA THR A 22 10.64 -21.74 -7.17
C THR A 22 10.69 -20.26 -7.55
N LEU A 23 9.81 -19.42 -6.99
CA LEU A 23 9.83 -17.98 -7.21
C LEU A 23 11.08 -17.32 -6.61
N ALA A 24 11.51 -17.74 -5.42
CA ALA A 24 12.73 -17.26 -4.78
C ALA A 24 13.96 -17.53 -5.67
N CYS A 25 14.07 -18.74 -6.22
CA CYS A 25 15.12 -19.11 -7.17
C CYS A 25 15.11 -18.23 -8.42
N ARG A 26 13.93 -18.01 -9.02
CA ARG A 26 13.77 -17.21 -10.24
C ARG A 26 14.07 -15.73 -10.04
N LEU A 27 13.78 -15.22 -8.85
CA LEU A 27 14.01 -13.81 -8.48
C LEU A 27 15.41 -13.57 -7.88
N GLY A 28 16.17 -14.63 -7.59
CA GLY A 28 17.47 -14.53 -6.90
C GLY A 28 17.33 -14.04 -5.46
N GLU A 29 16.19 -14.31 -4.80
CA GLU A 29 15.89 -13.86 -3.44
C GLU A 29 16.00 -15.01 -2.45
N PRO A 30 16.37 -14.76 -1.17
CA PRO A 30 16.30 -15.77 -0.13
C PRO A 30 14.86 -16.13 0.21
N LEU A 31 14.63 -17.39 0.63
CA LEU A 31 13.36 -17.87 1.15
C LEU A 31 13.43 -17.98 2.67
N LEU A 32 12.57 -17.23 3.37
CA LEU A 32 12.32 -17.38 4.79
C LEU A 32 11.08 -18.28 4.98
N LEU A 33 11.29 -19.47 5.56
CA LEU A 33 10.24 -20.45 5.81
C LEU A 33 9.78 -20.33 7.27
N LEU A 34 8.59 -19.76 7.48
CA LEU A 34 8.02 -19.54 8.80
C LEU A 34 7.06 -20.64 9.17
N GLY A 35 7.44 -21.47 10.16
CA GLY A 35 6.54 -22.42 10.79
C GLY A 35 5.61 -21.68 11.75
N VAL A 36 4.31 -21.86 11.59
CA VAL A 36 3.29 -21.26 12.46
C VAL A 36 2.47 -22.39 13.05
N ASP A 37 2.46 -22.48 14.37
CA ASP A 37 1.66 -23.46 15.09
C ASP A 37 0.49 -22.75 15.79
N ASP A 38 -0.72 -22.97 15.27
CA ASP A 38 -1.94 -22.35 15.80
C ASP A 38 -2.59 -23.24 16.93
N GLU A 39 -2.06 -24.45 17.16
CA GLU A 39 -2.71 -25.46 18.04
C GLU A 39 -2.06 -25.59 19.41
N VAL A 40 -0.88 -25.04 19.66
CA VAL A 40 -0.23 -25.20 20.97
C VAL A 40 -0.65 -24.08 21.91
N PRO A 41 -1.50 -24.37 22.93
CA PRO A 41 -1.65 -23.48 24.07
C PRO A 41 -0.30 -23.34 24.77
N ASP A 42 -0.01 -22.19 25.36
CA ASP A 42 1.26 -21.81 26.05
C ASP A 42 1.76 -22.82 27.12
N THR A 43 1.11 -23.96 27.28
CA THR A 43 1.30 -24.88 28.40
C THR A 43 1.67 -26.31 28.05
N GLU A 44 1.79 -26.72 26.77
CA GLU A 44 1.95 -28.16 26.50
C GLU A 44 3.17 -28.57 25.66
N ALA A 45 3.82 -29.59 26.24
CA ALA A 45 4.73 -30.65 25.76
C ALA A 45 5.92 -30.23 24.89
N PRO A 46 7.15 -30.30 25.45
CA PRO A 46 8.40 -30.12 24.71
C PRO A 46 8.54 -31.09 23.51
N ASP A 47 7.86 -32.21 23.52
CA ASP A 47 7.94 -33.23 22.46
C ASP A 47 7.20 -32.82 21.17
N ALA A 48 6.03 -32.16 21.27
CA ALA A 48 5.30 -31.69 20.11
C ALA A 48 6.03 -30.55 19.38
N LEU A 49 6.65 -29.66 20.14
CA LEU A 49 7.43 -28.56 19.60
C LEU A 49 8.69 -29.06 18.86
N SER A 50 9.38 -30.05 19.45
CA SER A 50 10.54 -30.70 18.84
C SER A 50 10.17 -31.39 17.52
N ALA A 51 9.00 -32.01 17.45
CA ALA A 51 8.48 -32.62 16.23
C ALA A 51 8.17 -31.59 15.14
N ALA A 52 7.55 -30.46 15.50
CA ALA A 52 7.25 -29.38 14.57
C ALA A 52 8.53 -28.69 14.04
N GLU A 53 9.51 -28.43 14.90
CA GLU A 53 10.82 -27.92 14.49
C GLU A 53 11.55 -28.91 13.57
N GLY A 54 11.49 -30.22 13.88
CA GLY A 54 12.03 -31.26 13.03
C GLY A 54 11.37 -31.33 11.66
N GLY A 55 10.05 -31.23 11.62
CA GLY A 55 9.28 -31.17 10.38
C GLY A 55 9.62 -29.92 9.53
N LEU A 56 9.76 -28.77 10.17
CA LEU A 56 10.14 -27.53 9.48
C LEU A 56 11.57 -27.61 8.92
N ALA A 57 12.50 -28.20 9.67
CA ALA A 57 13.87 -28.42 9.22
C ALA A 57 13.90 -29.39 8.02
N ALA A 58 13.14 -30.48 8.05
CA ALA A 58 13.02 -31.42 6.94
C ALA A 58 12.45 -30.75 5.68
N GLU A 59 11.42 -29.90 5.83
CA GLU A 59 10.85 -29.13 4.74
C GLU A 59 11.86 -28.13 4.16
N ALA A 60 12.62 -27.47 5.01
CA ALA A 60 13.69 -26.56 4.55
C ALA A 60 14.76 -27.31 3.75
N VAL A 61 15.16 -28.51 4.18
CA VAL A 61 16.08 -29.37 3.41
C VAL A 61 15.51 -29.71 2.05
N ARG A 62 14.23 -30.10 1.98
CA ARG A 62 13.54 -30.39 0.72
C ARG A 62 13.54 -29.17 -0.23
N LEU A 63 13.27 -27.98 0.30
CA LEU A 63 13.20 -26.75 -0.49
C LEU A 63 14.57 -26.24 -0.92
N ARG A 64 15.65 -26.51 -0.18
CA ARG A 64 17.03 -26.19 -0.59
C ARG A 64 17.45 -26.85 -1.89
N ALA A 65 16.82 -27.96 -2.27
CA ALA A 65 17.02 -28.55 -3.59
C ALA A 65 16.44 -27.70 -4.74
N LEU A 66 15.52 -26.79 -4.46
CA LEU A 66 14.87 -25.91 -5.43
C LEU A 66 15.47 -24.50 -5.44
N THR A 67 15.92 -24.00 -4.29
CA THR A 67 16.55 -22.68 -4.13
C THR A 67 17.70 -22.77 -3.13
N GLY A 68 18.80 -22.08 -3.40
CA GLY A 68 20.05 -22.22 -2.62
C GLY A 68 19.92 -21.79 -1.15
N THR A 69 19.09 -20.79 -0.86
CA THR A 69 19.02 -20.17 0.47
C THR A 69 17.61 -20.32 1.04
N VAL A 70 17.47 -21.20 2.03
CA VAL A 70 16.22 -21.38 2.80
C VAL A 70 16.54 -21.26 4.28
N GLU A 71 15.95 -20.30 4.95
CA GLU A 71 16.07 -20.07 6.39
C GLU A 71 14.77 -20.52 7.08
N PRO A 72 14.76 -21.63 7.84
CA PRO A 72 13.60 -22.02 8.62
C PRO A 72 13.56 -21.29 9.95
N ARG A 73 12.39 -20.79 10.34
CA ARG A 73 12.16 -20.17 11.64
C ARG A 73 10.80 -20.59 12.18
N MET A 74 10.76 -21.13 13.41
CA MET A 74 9.50 -21.43 14.10
C MET A 74 9.05 -20.22 14.88
N LEU A 75 7.79 -19.82 14.70
CA LEU A 75 7.14 -18.76 15.45
C LEU A 75 6.34 -19.38 16.60
N ARG A 76 6.76 -19.11 17.84
CA ARG A 76 6.14 -19.64 19.07
C ARG A 76 5.02 -18.73 19.53
N GLY A 77 3.86 -19.30 19.87
CA GLY A 77 2.72 -18.54 20.38
C GLY A 77 2.27 -17.44 19.44
N ALA A 78 2.60 -17.57 18.17
CA ALA A 78 2.44 -16.50 17.23
C ALA A 78 1.00 -16.42 16.76
N SER A 79 0.34 -15.38 17.21
CA SER A 79 -0.78 -14.86 16.44
C SER A 79 -0.23 -14.33 15.10
N VAL A 80 -1.10 -14.24 14.08
CA VAL A 80 -0.74 -13.57 12.81
C VAL A 80 -0.23 -12.14 13.06
N GLU A 81 -0.63 -11.53 14.17
CA GLU A 81 -0.17 -10.22 14.63
C GLU A 81 1.33 -10.21 14.95
N SER A 82 1.89 -11.32 15.46
CA SER A 82 3.34 -11.46 15.68
C SER A 82 4.10 -11.56 14.37
N LEU A 83 3.59 -12.32 13.40
CA LEU A 83 4.10 -12.35 12.02
C LEU A 83 4.17 -10.97 11.39
N LEU A 84 3.12 -10.17 11.62
CA LEU A 84 2.99 -8.83 11.04
C LEU A 84 3.82 -7.78 11.80
N GLY A 85 4.18 -8.05 13.05
CA GLY A 85 5.08 -7.22 13.85
C GLY A 85 6.53 -7.33 13.42
N GLU A 86 6.92 -8.39 12.72
CA GLU A 86 8.27 -8.60 12.26
C GLU A 86 8.63 -7.63 11.13
N GLU A 87 9.75 -6.94 11.27
CA GLU A 87 10.26 -5.98 10.28
C GLU A 87 10.50 -6.66 8.93
N GLU A 88 10.83 -7.94 8.94
CA GLU A 88 11.01 -8.79 7.77
C GLU A 88 9.74 -8.95 6.95
N CYS A 89 8.56 -9.09 7.58
CA CYS A 89 7.29 -9.14 6.86
C CYS A 89 6.96 -7.80 6.19
N ARG A 90 7.35 -6.68 6.78
CA ARG A 90 7.15 -5.35 6.19
C ARG A 90 8.10 -5.08 5.01
N SER A 91 9.27 -5.68 5.04
CA SER A 91 10.28 -5.57 3.97
C SER A 91 10.23 -6.74 2.97
N ALA A 92 9.30 -7.69 3.15
CA ALA A 92 9.16 -8.83 2.26
C ALA A 92 8.74 -8.39 0.85
N ARG A 93 9.36 -9.00 -0.15
CA ARG A 93 8.93 -8.83 -1.54
C ARG A 93 7.59 -9.49 -1.80
N LEU A 94 7.35 -10.65 -1.17
CA LEU A 94 6.14 -11.45 -1.31
C LEU A 94 5.97 -12.36 -0.10
N VAL A 95 4.76 -12.42 0.42
CA VAL A 95 4.37 -13.42 1.42
C VAL A 95 3.52 -14.48 0.72
N VAL A 96 3.95 -15.73 0.76
CA VAL A 96 3.27 -16.86 0.13
C VAL A 96 2.65 -17.73 1.22
N VAL A 97 1.37 -18.05 1.06
CA VAL A 97 0.64 -18.91 1.99
C VAL A 97 -0.27 -19.87 1.23
N ALA A 98 -0.62 -20.99 1.83
CA ALA A 98 -1.69 -21.84 1.29
C ALA A 98 -3.05 -21.13 1.47
N ALA A 99 -3.89 -21.17 0.44
CA ALA A 99 -5.24 -20.62 0.50
C ALA A 99 -6.17 -21.46 1.40
N GLU A 100 -5.89 -22.74 1.53
CA GLU A 100 -6.61 -23.70 2.36
C GLU A 100 -5.70 -24.28 3.44
N GLY A 101 -6.27 -25.00 4.42
CA GLY A 101 -5.47 -25.69 5.45
C GLY A 101 -5.30 -24.94 6.79
N TRP A 102 -5.67 -23.66 6.88
CA TRP A 102 -5.59 -22.87 8.12
C TRP A 102 -6.95 -22.71 8.81
N ARG A 103 -7.83 -23.67 8.66
CA ARG A 103 -9.13 -23.68 9.35
C ARG A 103 -8.98 -24.35 10.71
N THR A 104 -8.33 -23.71 11.66
CA THR A 104 -8.27 -24.16 13.05
C THR A 104 -9.45 -23.58 13.83
N SER A 105 -10.22 -24.45 14.40
CA SER A 105 -11.40 -24.26 15.26
C SER A 105 -12.62 -23.60 14.57
N ALA A 106 -13.82 -24.13 14.91
CA ALA A 106 -15.14 -23.69 14.42
C ALA A 106 -15.49 -22.23 14.75
N TRP A 107 -14.64 -21.49 15.50
CA TRP A 107 -14.85 -20.13 15.95
C TRP A 107 -14.08 -19.07 15.14
N ARG A 108 -13.04 -19.43 14.40
CA ARG A 108 -12.28 -18.48 13.56
C ARG A 108 -12.73 -18.56 12.11
N LYS A 109 -13.55 -17.62 11.68
CA LYS A 109 -14.14 -17.53 10.33
C LYS A 109 -13.18 -16.99 9.25
N THR A 110 -11.94 -16.60 9.57
CA THR A 110 -11.02 -15.96 8.65
C THR A 110 -9.74 -16.77 8.46
N SER A 111 -9.32 -16.97 7.20
CA SER A 111 -8.07 -17.68 6.86
C SER A 111 -6.82 -16.84 7.20
N LEU A 112 -5.65 -17.49 7.28
CA LEU A 112 -4.36 -16.81 7.44
C LEU A 112 -4.14 -15.80 6.31
N ALA A 113 -4.43 -16.20 5.06
CA ALA A 113 -4.31 -15.32 3.89
C ALA A 113 -5.18 -14.07 4.03
N GLU A 114 -6.44 -14.19 4.49
CA GLU A 114 -7.32 -13.05 4.74
C GLU A 114 -6.78 -12.13 5.84
N ARG A 115 -6.22 -12.70 6.90
CA ARG A 115 -5.65 -11.92 8.02
C ARG A 115 -4.41 -11.16 7.57
N LEU A 116 -3.48 -11.81 6.85
CA LEU A 116 -2.29 -11.18 6.29
C LEU A 116 -2.66 -10.08 5.29
N ALA A 117 -3.62 -10.35 4.40
CA ALA A 117 -4.10 -9.35 3.45
C ALA A 117 -4.71 -8.13 4.17
N ARG A 118 -5.50 -8.32 5.22
CA ARG A 118 -6.10 -7.20 5.98
C ARG A 118 -5.07 -6.25 6.60
N HIS A 119 -3.94 -6.75 7.03
CA HIS A 119 -2.90 -5.94 7.67
C HIS A 119 -1.95 -5.27 6.67
N GLY A 120 -1.90 -5.78 5.44
CA GLY A 120 -1.38 -5.08 4.27
C GLY A 120 0.06 -4.60 4.31
N CYS A 121 0.97 -5.35 4.93
CA CYS A 121 2.38 -4.96 5.03
C CYS A 121 3.17 -5.29 3.75
N ALA A 122 2.84 -6.37 3.08
CA ALA A 122 3.49 -6.88 1.87
C ALA A 122 2.47 -7.52 0.91
N PRO A 123 2.80 -7.74 -0.37
CA PRO A 123 2.00 -8.55 -1.27
C PRO A 123 1.78 -9.94 -0.70
N VAL A 124 0.54 -10.42 -0.72
CA VAL A 124 0.17 -11.76 -0.25
C VAL A 124 -0.29 -12.60 -1.42
N LEU A 125 0.37 -13.73 -1.66
CA LEU A 125 0.00 -14.75 -2.63
C LEU A 125 -0.62 -15.94 -1.90
N ALA A 126 -1.93 -16.08 -1.98
CA ALA A 126 -2.66 -17.24 -1.51
C ALA A 126 -2.65 -18.31 -2.61
N VAL A 127 -1.89 -19.37 -2.40
CA VAL A 127 -1.69 -20.44 -3.37
C VAL A 127 -2.72 -21.53 -3.14
N ARG A 128 -3.46 -21.88 -4.20
CA ARG A 128 -4.30 -23.07 -4.23
C ARG A 128 -3.54 -24.25 -4.83
N ARG A 129 -4.01 -25.46 -4.52
CA ARG A 129 -3.36 -26.69 -4.93
C ARG A 129 -3.65 -27.00 -6.40
N ASP A 130 -3.07 -26.20 -7.29
CA ASP A 130 -3.04 -26.44 -8.73
C ASP A 130 -1.60 -26.39 -9.26
N THR A 131 -1.38 -26.98 -10.43
CA THR A 131 -0.03 -27.06 -11.02
C THR A 131 0.32 -25.84 -11.86
N ALA A 132 -0.66 -25.04 -12.26
CA ALA A 132 -0.50 -23.98 -13.24
C ALA A 132 0.53 -22.93 -12.82
N LEU A 133 0.40 -22.42 -11.58
CA LEU A 133 1.31 -21.44 -11.02
C LEU A 133 2.73 -21.99 -10.86
N LEU A 134 2.86 -23.26 -10.45
CA LEU A 134 4.16 -23.93 -10.29
C LEU A 134 4.81 -24.19 -11.66
N ASP A 135 4.06 -24.66 -12.64
CA ASP A 135 4.58 -24.93 -13.99
C ASP A 135 5.00 -23.63 -14.69
N TRP A 136 4.25 -22.54 -14.47
CA TRP A 136 4.66 -21.21 -14.92
C TRP A 136 5.95 -20.74 -14.22
N ALA A 137 6.02 -20.86 -12.90
CA ALA A 137 7.22 -20.48 -12.15
C ALA A 137 8.46 -21.27 -12.58
N ARG A 138 8.29 -22.50 -13.06
CA ARG A 138 9.35 -23.32 -13.66
C ARG A 138 9.64 -23.01 -15.13
N GLY A 139 8.92 -22.04 -15.73
CA GLY A 139 9.08 -21.65 -17.12
C GLY A 139 8.55 -22.67 -18.14
N ARG A 140 7.64 -23.56 -17.74
CA ARG A 140 7.10 -24.62 -18.61
C ARG A 140 5.93 -24.16 -19.45
N ARG A 141 5.24 -23.11 -19.02
CA ARG A 141 4.06 -22.56 -19.69
C ARG A 141 3.86 -21.08 -19.33
N ARG A 142 2.98 -20.41 -20.08
CA ARG A 142 2.47 -19.09 -19.69
C ARG A 142 1.39 -19.23 -18.62
N LEU A 143 1.22 -18.18 -17.83
CA LEU A 143 0.18 -18.07 -16.83
C LEU A 143 -0.95 -17.15 -17.33
N MET A 144 -2.19 -17.58 -17.21
CA MET A 144 -3.35 -16.73 -17.43
C MET A 144 -3.63 -15.94 -16.15
N VAL A 145 -3.40 -14.64 -16.20
CA VAL A 145 -3.53 -13.73 -15.05
C VAL A 145 -4.68 -12.77 -15.28
N MET A 146 -5.68 -12.76 -14.42
CA MET A 146 -6.64 -11.68 -14.34
C MET A 146 -6.18 -10.64 -13.33
N VAL A 147 -6.21 -9.36 -13.70
CA VAL A 147 -5.98 -8.25 -12.78
C VAL A 147 -7.20 -7.34 -12.72
N GLY A 148 -7.72 -7.12 -11.49
CA GLY A 148 -8.76 -6.13 -11.25
C GLY A 148 -8.17 -4.71 -11.32
N VAL A 149 -8.66 -3.90 -12.23
CA VAL A 149 -8.18 -2.53 -12.49
C VAL A 149 -9.32 -1.55 -12.38
N ASP A 150 -9.24 -0.61 -11.46
CA ASP A 150 -10.04 0.60 -11.47
C ASP A 150 -9.14 1.75 -11.97
N PRO A 151 -9.41 2.36 -13.14
CA PRO A 151 -8.56 3.38 -13.72
C PRO A 151 -8.41 4.63 -12.84
N ARG A 152 -9.30 4.82 -11.87
CA ARG A 152 -9.31 5.98 -10.96
C ARG A 152 -8.72 5.68 -9.59
N SER A 153 -8.51 4.41 -9.26
CA SER A 153 -8.00 4.01 -7.95
C SER A 153 -6.49 3.84 -7.94
N SER A 154 -5.82 4.44 -6.96
CA SER A 154 -4.38 4.25 -6.74
C SER A 154 -4.00 2.82 -6.36
N THR A 155 -4.96 1.99 -5.91
CA THR A 155 -4.69 0.59 -5.60
C THR A 155 -4.39 -0.24 -6.85
N SER A 156 -4.88 0.21 -8.00
CA SER A 156 -4.55 -0.42 -9.29
C SER A 156 -3.08 -0.26 -9.66
N ASP A 157 -2.41 0.82 -9.23
CA ASP A 157 -0.98 1.01 -9.51
C ASP A 157 -0.11 -0.08 -8.87
N ALA A 158 -0.43 -0.45 -7.63
CA ALA A 158 0.28 -1.51 -6.93
C ALA A 158 0.07 -2.88 -7.62
N ALA A 159 -1.18 -3.19 -7.99
CA ALA A 159 -1.50 -4.42 -8.71
C ALA A 159 -0.82 -4.49 -10.08
N ILE A 160 -0.79 -3.37 -10.83
CA ILE A 160 -0.12 -3.26 -12.13
C ILE A 160 1.41 -3.40 -11.97
N THR A 161 1.99 -2.79 -10.93
CA THR A 161 3.42 -2.93 -10.64
C THR A 161 3.78 -4.38 -10.33
N PHE A 162 2.99 -5.06 -9.51
CA PHE A 162 3.17 -6.49 -9.23
C PHE A 162 3.04 -7.33 -10.51
N LEU A 163 2.08 -7.02 -11.38
CA LEU A 163 1.91 -7.68 -12.66
C LEU A 163 3.15 -7.53 -13.57
N ARG A 164 3.77 -6.34 -13.60
CA ARG A 164 5.04 -6.12 -14.33
C ARG A 164 6.15 -7.03 -13.79
N GLU A 165 6.23 -7.19 -12.48
CA GLU A 165 7.19 -8.12 -11.87
C GLU A 165 6.92 -9.56 -12.25
N LEU A 166 5.66 -10.01 -12.22
CA LEU A 166 5.30 -11.35 -12.69
C LEU A 166 5.73 -11.60 -14.13
N ARG A 167 5.51 -10.63 -15.03
CA ARG A 167 5.91 -10.74 -16.44
C ARG A 167 7.43 -10.78 -16.64
N ARG A 168 8.22 -10.23 -15.71
CA ARG A 168 9.69 -10.39 -15.71
C ARG A 168 10.12 -11.79 -15.27
N VAL A 169 9.35 -12.46 -14.42
CA VAL A 169 9.61 -13.84 -14.00
C VAL A 169 9.29 -14.85 -15.10
N GLY A 170 8.19 -14.65 -15.82
CA GLY A 170 7.77 -15.57 -16.89
C GLY A 170 6.64 -14.98 -17.74
N GLY A 171 6.38 -15.60 -18.89
CA GLY A 171 5.31 -15.18 -19.80
C GLY A 171 3.94 -15.23 -19.11
N CYS A 172 3.16 -14.14 -19.24
CA CYS A 172 1.80 -14.05 -18.71
C CYS A 172 0.86 -13.49 -19.75
N ASP A 173 -0.22 -14.21 -20.02
CA ASP A 173 -1.38 -13.68 -20.72
C ASP A 173 -2.26 -12.95 -19.69
N VAL A 174 -2.54 -11.69 -19.93
CA VAL A 174 -3.15 -10.76 -18.96
C VAL A 174 -4.55 -10.39 -19.40
N LEU A 175 -5.49 -10.52 -18.48
CA LEU A 175 -6.85 -10.05 -18.58
C LEU A 175 -7.05 -8.90 -17.59
N ALA A 176 -6.96 -7.67 -18.06
CA ALA A 176 -7.21 -6.48 -17.23
C ALA A 176 -8.71 -6.19 -17.19
N THR A 177 -9.33 -6.44 -16.06
CA THR A 177 -10.79 -6.37 -15.90
C THR A 177 -11.17 -5.17 -15.06
N TYR A 178 -12.02 -4.30 -15.61
CA TYR A 178 -12.70 -3.22 -14.88
C TYR A 178 -14.17 -3.54 -14.75
N VAL A 179 -14.63 -3.71 -13.50
CA VAL A 179 -16.05 -3.86 -13.18
C VAL A 179 -16.65 -2.45 -12.99
N CYS A 180 -17.57 -2.06 -13.83
CA CYS A 180 -18.14 -0.72 -13.85
C CYS A 180 -19.67 -0.73 -13.78
N SER A 181 -20.25 0.25 -13.10
CA SER A 181 -21.68 0.51 -13.13
C SER A 181 -22.01 1.33 -14.39
N PRO A 182 -22.78 0.78 -15.36
CA PRO A 182 -23.12 1.52 -16.57
C PRO A 182 -23.79 2.85 -16.31
N LEU A 183 -24.66 2.92 -15.31
CA LEU A 183 -25.37 4.15 -14.94
C LEU A 183 -24.41 5.21 -14.38
N GLU A 184 -23.59 4.84 -13.40
CA GLU A 184 -22.63 5.77 -12.78
C GLU A 184 -21.61 6.29 -13.81
N GLU A 185 -21.16 5.44 -14.72
CA GLU A 185 -20.20 5.86 -15.76
C GLU A 185 -20.84 6.80 -16.79
N ARG A 186 -22.11 6.59 -17.16
CA ARG A 186 -22.84 7.52 -18.02
C ARG A 186 -23.03 8.88 -17.36
N GLU A 187 -23.47 8.90 -16.09
CA GLU A 187 -23.60 10.13 -15.33
C GLU A 187 -22.25 10.87 -15.20
N ARG A 188 -21.20 10.15 -14.89
CA ARG A 188 -19.83 10.70 -14.80
C ARG A 188 -19.37 11.37 -16.09
N LEU A 189 -19.68 10.78 -17.21
CA LEU A 189 -19.28 11.29 -18.54
C LEU A 189 -20.25 12.33 -19.08
N GLY A 190 -21.30 12.69 -18.34
CA GLY A 190 -22.31 13.66 -18.79
C GLY A 190 -23.17 13.14 -19.97
N ILE A 191 -23.22 11.84 -20.18
CA ILE A 191 -24.01 11.22 -21.24
C ILE A 191 -25.43 11.04 -20.73
N HIS A 192 -26.29 12.00 -21.04
CA HIS A 192 -27.70 11.96 -20.67
C HIS A 192 -28.49 11.06 -21.62
N THR A 193 -29.31 10.19 -21.06
CA THR A 193 -30.23 9.35 -21.84
C THR A 193 -31.36 10.23 -22.38
N PRO A 194 -31.78 10.09 -23.65
CA PRO A 194 -33.01 10.70 -24.13
C PRO A 194 -34.21 10.23 -23.27
N VAL A 195 -35.12 11.14 -22.96
CA VAL A 195 -36.25 10.97 -22.03
C VAL A 195 -37.16 9.73 -22.34
N HIS A 196 -37.00 9.08 -23.48
CA HIS A 196 -37.76 7.89 -23.85
C HIS A 196 -37.37 6.59 -23.14
N VAL A 197 -36.21 6.52 -22.48
CA VAL A 197 -35.72 5.30 -21.77
C VAL A 197 -36.17 5.28 -20.31
N GLU A 198 -36.75 6.35 -19.78
CA GLU A 198 -37.24 6.43 -18.39
C GLU A 198 -38.41 5.47 -18.06
N ARG A 199 -38.98 4.81 -19.07
CA ARG A 199 -40.09 3.86 -18.87
C ARG A 199 -39.71 2.39 -18.79
N LEU A 200 -38.42 2.07 -18.88
CA LEU A 200 -37.94 0.70 -18.67
C LEU A 200 -37.97 0.37 -17.18
N ASP A 201 -38.55 -0.78 -16.83
CA ASP A 201 -38.56 -1.30 -15.46
C ASP A 201 -37.11 -1.39 -14.89
N ALA A 202 -36.95 -1.23 -13.58
CA ALA A 202 -35.67 -1.29 -12.91
C ALA A 202 -34.86 -2.57 -13.23
N ARG A 203 -35.57 -3.67 -13.55
CA ARG A 203 -34.98 -4.94 -14.01
C ARG A 203 -34.40 -4.86 -15.42
N GLU A 204 -35.06 -4.14 -16.34
CA GLU A 204 -34.59 -3.96 -17.72
C GLU A 204 -33.37 -3.01 -17.78
N ARG A 205 -33.30 -2.01 -16.87
CA ARG A 205 -32.14 -1.11 -16.74
C ARG A 205 -30.86 -1.83 -16.26
N THR A 206 -31.01 -2.94 -15.54
CA THR A 206 -29.88 -3.73 -15.05
C THR A 206 -29.27 -4.67 -16.10
N MET A 207 -29.94 -4.84 -17.25
CA MET A 207 -29.52 -5.73 -18.34
C MET A 207 -28.89 -4.96 -19.53
N GLU A 208 -28.92 -3.62 -19.51
CA GLU A 208 -28.28 -2.83 -20.56
C GLU A 208 -26.76 -2.94 -20.51
N GLY A 209 -26.16 -3.31 -21.62
CA GLY A 209 -24.72 -3.25 -21.83
C GLY A 209 -24.20 -1.80 -21.76
N LEU A 210 -22.91 -1.62 -21.79
CA LEU A 210 -22.28 -0.31 -21.84
C LEU A 210 -22.65 0.42 -23.14
N ASP A 211 -22.97 1.72 -23.03
CA ASP A 211 -23.06 2.59 -24.18
C ASP A 211 -21.74 2.59 -24.95
N PRO A 212 -21.73 2.48 -26.30
CA PRO A 212 -20.51 2.41 -27.09
C PRO A 212 -19.55 3.60 -26.91
N LEU A 213 -20.04 4.79 -26.53
CA LEU A 213 -19.21 5.94 -26.21
C LEU A 213 -18.56 5.77 -24.85
N VAL A 214 -19.33 5.34 -23.85
CA VAL A 214 -18.83 5.01 -22.50
C VAL A 214 -17.77 3.93 -22.62
N GLU A 215 -18.05 2.83 -23.32
CA GLU A 215 -17.12 1.73 -23.53
C GLU A 215 -15.78 2.20 -24.10
N ARG A 216 -15.80 3.02 -25.15
CA ARG A 216 -14.58 3.56 -25.76
C ARG A 216 -13.75 4.41 -24.81
N VAL A 217 -14.42 5.24 -23.99
CA VAL A 217 -13.73 6.08 -23.01
C VAL A 217 -13.11 5.22 -21.93
N LEU A 218 -13.85 4.29 -21.35
CA LEU A 218 -13.39 3.39 -20.31
C LEU A 218 -12.23 2.49 -20.78
N MET A 219 -12.35 1.93 -21.99
CA MET A 219 -11.28 1.15 -22.61
C MET A 219 -9.97 1.96 -22.72
N ARG A 220 -10.08 3.24 -23.06
CA ARG A 220 -8.92 4.14 -23.12
C ARG A 220 -8.36 4.41 -21.73
N GLU A 221 -9.21 4.78 -20.76
CA GLU A 221 -8.79 5.05 -19.38
C GLU A 221 -8.06 3.84 -18.75
N VAL A 222 -8.60 2.62 -18.95
CA VAL A 222 -7.95 1.39 -18.46
C VAL A 222 -6.61 1.14 -19.16
N ARG A 223 -6.53 1.32 -20.49
CA ARG A 223 -5.27 1.15 -21.23
C ARG A 223 -4.22 2.19 -20.82
N GLU A 224 -4.61 3.43 -20.65
CA GLU A 224 -3.73 4.49 -20.16
C GLU A 224 -3.20 4.18 -18.75
N ARG A 225 -4.07 3.63 -17.88
CA ARG A 225 -3.68 3.23 -16.54
C ARG A 225 -2.73 2.05 -16.51
N LEU A 226 -2.94 1.04 -17.35
CA LEU A 226 -2.04 -0.09 -17.50
C LEU A 226 -0.65 0.35 -17.98
N GLY A 227 -0.63 1.34 -18.87
CA GLY A 227 0.59 1.75 -19.55
C GLY A 227 1.20 0.62 -20.35
N ASP A 228 2.49 0.69 -20.57
CA ASP A 228 3.22 -0.39 -21.22
C ASP A 228 3.51 -1.53 -20.23
N LEU A 229 3.04 -2.72 -20.57
CA LEU A 229 3.29 -3.95 -19.84
C LEU A 229 4.32 -4.78 -20.61
N GLU A 230 5.59 -4.45 -20.45
CA GLU A 230 6.69 -5.22 -21.03
C GLU A 230 6.61 -6.69 -20.63
N GLY A 231 7.12 -7.57 -21.48
CA GLY A 231 7.20 -9.01 -21.23
C GLY A 231 6.38 -9.85 -22.21
N GLU A 232 6.53 -11.17 -22.11
CA GLU A 232 5.92 -12.12 -23.01
C GLU A 232 4.46 -12.40 -22.63
N GLY A 233 3.57 -12.46 -23.63
CA GLY A 233 2.15 -12.80 -23.50
C GLY A 233 1.23 -11.65 -23.99
N ARG A 234 -0.05 -11.97 -24.16
CA ARG A 234 -1.07 -11.03 -24.61
C ARG A 234 -1.61 -10.20 -23.45
N VAL A 235 -2.07 -8.99 -23.75
CA VAL A 235 -2.80 -8.13 -22.79
C VAL A 235 -4.14 -7.79 -23.40
N GLU A 236 -5.20 -8.22 -22.73
CA GLU A 236 -6.60 -7.96 -23.10
C GLU A 236 -7.23 -7.10 -22.00
N VAL A 237 -8.02 -6.10 -22.40
CA VAL A 237 -8.83 -5.29 -21.48
C VAL A 237 -10.27 -5.73 -21.61
N VAL A 238 -10.92 -6.02 -20.48
CA VAL A 238 -12.32 -6.39 -20.37
C VAL A 238 -13.04 -5.38 -19.49
N LEU A 239 -14.12 -4.83 -20.00
CA LEU A 239 -15.08 -4.05 -19.24
C LEU A 239 -16.24 -4.96 -18.86
N GLU A 240 -16.44 -5.14 -17.57
CA GLU A 240 -17.52 -5.97 -17.04
C GLU A 240 -18.61 -5.06 -16.47
N PRO A 241 -19.77 -4.94 -17.12
CA PRO A 241 -20.90 -4.24 -16.54
C PRO A 241 -21.38 -4.97 -15.29
N GLY A 242 -21.31 -4.31 -14.14
CA GLY A 242 -21.59 -4.94 -12.86
C GLY A 242 -22.50 -4.10 -11.98
N TYR A 243 -23.44 -4.79 -11.34
CA TYR A 243 -24.30 -4.23 -10.31
C TYR A 243 -24.09 -5.05 -9.03
N GLY A 244 -23.81 -4.38 -7.91
CA GLY A 244 -23.63 -5.05 -6.63
C GLY A 244 -22.16 -5.20 -6.25
N ARG A 245 -21.72 -6.44 -5.98
CA ARG A 245 -20.36 -6.70 -5.46
C ARG A 245 -19.34 -6.89 -6.58
N PRO A 246 -18.39 -5.99 -6.79
CA PRO A 246 -17.38 -6.15 -7.84
C PRO A 246 -16.54 -7.45 -7.72
N ALA A 247 -16.41 -8.00 -6.51
CA ALA A 247 -15.70 -9.25 -6.29
C ALA A 247 -16.35 -10.43 -7.03
N ASP A 248 -17.70 -10.51 -7.01
CA ASP A 248 -18.43 -11.60 -7.63
C ASP A 248 -18.30 -11.54 -9.16
N HIS A 249 -18.33 -10.34 -9.74
CA HIS A 249 -18.11 -10.11 -11.17
C HIS A 249 -16.68 -10.46 -11.59
N LEU A 250 -15.67 -10.05 -10.81
CA LEU A 250 -14.28 -10.43 -11.08
C LEU A 250 -14.11 -11.95 -11.07
N LEU A 251 -14.68 -12.64 -10.08
CA LEU A 251 -14.61 -14.09 -9.99
C LEU A 251 -15.35 -14.79 -11.15
N HIS A 252 -16.49 -14.26 -11.57
CA HIS A 252 -17.21 -14.75 -12.74
C HIS A 252 -16.35 -14.63 -14.02
N VAL A 253 -15.75 -13.47 -14.26
CA VAL A 253 -14.87 -13.26 -15.41
C VAL A 253 -13.62 -14.15 -15.32
N ALA A 254 -13.01 -14.30 -14.12
CA ALA A 254 -11.87 -15.16 -13.91
C ALA A 254 -12.19 -16.61 -14.24
N HIS A 255 -13.34 -17.11 -13.79
CA HIS A 255 -13.81 -18.46 -14.09
C HIS A 255 -14.08 -18.64 -15.60
N ALA A 256 -14.88 -17.75 -16.20
CA ALA A 256 -15.27 -17.81 -17.61
C ALA A 256 -14.06 -17.74 -18.56
N ARG A 257 -12.99 -17.04 -18.18
CA ARG A 257 -11.76 -16.88 -18.96
C ARG A 257 -10.64 -17.82 -18.49
N SER A 258 -10.93 -18.77 -17.59
CA SER A 258 -9.97 -19.74 -17.05
C SER A 258 -8.70 -19.11 -16.48
N ALA A 259 -8.84 -17.95 -15.80
CA ALA A 259 -7.73 -17.30 -15.12
C ALA A 259 -7.18 -18.21 -14.00
N GLU A 260 -5.87 -18.35 -13.96
CA GLU A 260 -5.15 -19.23 -13.04
C GLU A 260 -4.62 -18.48 -11.82
N LEU A 261 -4.45 -17.16 -11.98
CA LEU A 261 -4.11 -16.23 -10.92
C LEU A 261 -4.98 -14.99 -11.03
N THR A 262 -5.61 -14.59 -9.93
CA THR A 262 -6.33 -13.32 -9.81
C THR A 262 -5.51 -12.34 -8.98
N VAL A 263 -5.22 -11.16 -9.53
CA VAL A 263 -4.47 -10.09 -8.87
C VAL A 263 -5.41 -8.94 -8.54
N VAL A 264 -5.46 -8.53 -7.28
CA VAL A 264 -6.29 -7.41 -6.82
C VAL A 264 -5.51 -6.47 -5.92
N GLY A 265 -5.68 -5.18 -6.13
CA GLY A 265 -5.18 -4.15 -5.22
C GLY A 265 -6.01 -4.10 -3.94
N MET A 266 -5.39 -3.70 -2.83
CA MET A 266 -6.04 -3.57 -1.53
C MET A 266 -6.18 -2.11 -1.13
N HIS A 267 -7.30 -1.76 -0.47
CA HIS A 267 -7.47 -0.48 0.20
C HIS A 267 -7.13 -0.62 1.68
N LEU A 268 -6.06 0.03 2.13
CA LEU A 268 -5.77 0.17 3.56
C LEU A 268 -6.59 1.35 4.10
N ARG A 269 -7.83 1.11 4.51
CA ARG A 269 -8.63 2.11 5.21
C ARG A 269 -8.41 1.98 6.71
N GLY A 270 -7.83 3.01 7.33
CA GLY A 270 -7.79 3.15 8.79
C GLY A 270 -9.14 3.63 9.35
N GLY A 271 -9.55 3.16 10.52
CA GLY A 271 -10.68 3.68 11.28
C GLY A 271 -11.99 2.89 11.19
N VAL A 272 -13.05 3.45 11.79
CA VAL A 272 -14.38 2.83 11.99
C VAL A 272 -15.12 2.45 10.70
N GLN A 273 -14.72 2.99 9.55
CA GLN A 273 -15.30 2.63 8.23
C GLN A 273 -14.96 1.21 7.74
N ARG A 274 -14.12 0.46 8.46
CA ARG A 274 -13.82 -0.96 8.18
C ARG A 274 -15.02 -1.89 8.28
N LEU A 275 -16.10 -1.49 8.95
CA LEU A 275 -17.17 -2.40 9.37
C LEU A 275 -18.31 -2.58 8.37
N TRP A 276 -18.39 -1.78 7.28
CA TRP A 276 -19.63 -1.72 6.52
C TRP A 276 -19.60 -2.18 5.06
N HIS A 277 -18.41 -2.38 4.43
CA HIS A 277 -18.37 -2.91 3.06
C HIS A 277 -17.18 -3.85 2.93
N GLY A 278 -17.44 -5.14 2.70
CA GLY A 278 -16.41 -6.13 2.35
C GLY A 278 -15.57 -5.62 1.19
N SER A 279 -14.25 -5.53 1.38
CA SER A 279 -13.37 -5.07 0.30
C SER A 279 -13.41 -6.06 -0.87
N VAL A 280 -13.23 -5.57 -2.09
CA VAL A 280 -13.16 -6.42 -3.30
C VAL A 280 -12.10 -7.52 -3.11
N SER A 281 -10.95 -7.18 -2.57
CA SER A 281 -9.86 -8.12 -2.29
C SER A 281 -10.24 -9.20 -1.27
N GLU A 282 -11.01 -8.87 -0.22
CA GLU A 282 -11.51 -9.85 0.74
C GLU A 282 -12.52 -10.82 0.10
N GLY A 283 -13.45 -10.29 -0.70
CA GLY A 283 -14.43 -11.10 -1.42
C GLY A 283 -13.77 -12.05 -2.41
N VAL A 284 -12.81 -11.55 -3.20
CA VAL A 284 -12.05 -12.37 -4.14
C VAL A 284 -11.25 -13.44 -3.39
N LEU A 285 -10.52 -13.09 -2.34
CA LEU A 285 -9.69 -14.04 -1.60
C LEU A 285 -10.50 -15.16 -0.96
N ARG A 286 -11.70 -14.85 -0.47
CA ARG A 286 -12.61 -15.81 0.18
C ARG A 286 -13.26 -16.80 -0.80
N HIS A 287 -13.63 -16.32 -1.97
CA HIS A 287 -14.48 -17.09 -2.90
C HIS A 287 -13.76 -17.55 -4.18
N ALA A 288 -12.50 -17.14 -4.40
CA ALA A 288 -11.75 -17.59 -5.56
C ALA A 288 -11.51 -19.10 -5.53
N GLU A 289 -11.65 -19.74 -6.67
CA GLU A 289 -11.32 -21.18 -6.86
C GLU A 289 -9.85 -21.40 -7.23
N ARG A 290 -9.16 -20.35 -7.68
CA ARG A 290 -7.75 -20.34 -8.10
C ARG A 290 -6.93 -19.47 -7.20
N SER A 291 -5.61 -19.46 -7.40
CA SER A 291 -4.67 -18.66 -6.62
C SER A 291 -4.97 -17.16 -6.71
N VAL A 292 -4.75 -16.43 -5.62
CA VAL A 292 -5.03 -14.99 -5.52
C VAL A 292 -3.83 -14.25 -4.99
N ALA A 293 -3.48 -13.14 -5.62
CA ALA A 293 -2.51 -12.17 -5.12
C ALA A 293 -3.23 -10.90 -4.68
N CYS A 294 -3.10 -10.56 -3.39
CA CYS A 294 -3.61 -9.33 -2.79
C CYS A 294 -2.46 -8.36 -2.59
N ILE A 295 -2.52 -7.19 -3.23
CA ILE A 295 -1.40 -6.24 -3.31
C ILE A 295 -1.74 -4.99 -2.51
N PRO A 296 -1.00 -4.69 -1.41
CA PRO A 296 -1.23 -3.49 -0.62
C PRO A 296 -0.81 -2.22 -1.39
N PRO A 297 -1.45 -1.06 -1.10
CA PRO A 297 -0.99 0.21 -1.61
C PRO A 297 0.41 0.50 -1.05
N GLY A 298 1.34 0.89 -1.89
CA GLY A 298 2.71 1.20 -1.47
C GLY A 298 3.75 0.16 -1.84
N VAL A 299 3.37 -0.98 -2.44
CA VAL A 299 4.31 -1.77 -3.26
C VAL A 299 4.62 -0.94 -4.51
N ARG A 300 5.37 0.12 -4.28
CA ARG A 300 6.02 0.84 -5.36
C ARG A 300 7.29 0.06 -5.69
N GLU A 301 7.57 -0.16 -6.99
CA GLU A 301 8.99 -0.19 -7.37
C GLU A 301 9.66 0.90 -6.56
N PRO A 302 10.85 0.65 -5.95
CA PRO A 302 11.63 1.74 -5.45
C PRO A 302 11.87 2.65 -6.67
N ARG A 303 10.91 3.56 -6.94
CA ARG A 303 11.24 4.73 -7.71
C ARG A 303 12.39 5.28 -6.89
N ARG A 304 13.58 5.19 -7.41
CA ARG A 304 14.63 6.11 -7.06
C ARG A 304 14.05 7.47 -7.43
N LEU A 305 13.26 8.00 -6.49
CA LEU A 305 12.92 9.42 -6.54
C LEU A 305 14.27 10.09 -6.66
N PRO A 306 14.51 10.92 -7.66
CA PRO A 306 15.72 11.71 -7.66
C PRO A 306 15.83 12.31 -6.25
N PRO A 307 17.03 12.33 -5.66
CA PRO A 307 17.19 12.86 -4.32
C PRO A 307 16.51 14.24 -4.28
N PRO A 308 15.68 14.52 -3.27
CA PRO A 308 14.95 15.77 -3.20
C PRO A 308 15.98 16.91 -3.22
N ARG A 309 15.76 17.90 -4.05
CA ARG A 309 16.62 19.09 -4.12
C ARG A 309 16.11 20.22 -3.25
N SER A 310 14.90 20.07 -2.73
CA SER A 310 14.27 21.07 -1.88
C SER A 310 13.37 20.41 -0.85
N ALA A 311 13.42 20.86 0.40
CA ALA A 311 12.59 20.40 1.49
C ALA A 311 12.01 21.57 2.28
N LEU A 312 10.77 21.42 2.77
CA LEU A 312 10.15 22.32 3.73
C LEU A 312 10.10 21.61 5.10
N VAL A 313 10.51 22.31 6.14
CA VAL A 313 10.49 21.81 7.52
C VAL A 313 9.63 22.74 8.37
N PRO A 314 8.45 22.28 8.83
CA PRO A 314 7.70 23.00 9.85
C PRO A 314 8.45 22.97 11.18
N VAL A 315 8.63 24.14 11.80
CA VAL A 315 9.41 24.31 13.03
C VAL A 315 8.52 24.85 14.14
N ASP A 316 8.42 24.09 15.22
CA ASP A 316 7.73 24.45 16.46
C ASP A 316 8.70 24.69 17.62
N PHE A 317 10.00 24.68 17.30
CA PHE A 317 11.12 24.84 18.24
C PHE A 317 11.27 23.69 19.27
N THR A 318 10.66 22.53 19.00
CA THR A 318 10.87 21.30 19.79
C THR A 318 12.12 20.55 19.32
N VAL A 319 12.56 19.56 20.11
CA VAL A 319 13.66 18.66 19.73
C VAL A 319 13.32 17.90 18.46
N ALA A 320 12.05 17.52 18.27
CA ALA A 320 11.58 16.81 17.09
C ALA A 320 11.76 17.63 15.80
N SER A 321 11.46 18.94 15.84
CA SER A 321 11.68 19.81 14.69
C SER A 321 13.15 20.01 14.38
N VAL A 322 14.04 20.05 15.40
CA VAL A 322 15.50 20.11 15.19
C VAL A 322 16.01 18.85 14.48
N GLN A 323 15.51 17.68 14.85
CA GLN A 323 15.87 16.42 14.18
C GLN A 323 15.35 16.38 12.74
N ALA A 324 14.14 16.90 12.50
CA ALA A 324 13.59 17.02 11.15
C ALA A 324 14.43 17.96 10.25
N ILE A 325 14.99 19.04 10.82
CA ILE A 325 15.92 19.94 10.11
C ILE A 325 17.18 19.19 9.69
N ALA A 326 17.81 18.46 10.61
CA ALA A 326 19.01 17.69 10.33
C ALA A 326 18.76 16.60 9.24
N GLN A 327 17.64 15.93 9.33
CA GLN A 327 17.25 14.90 8.36
C GLN A 327 16.98 15.51 6.98
N ALA A 328 16.27 16.63 6.91
CA ALA A 328 16.02 17.35 5.65
C ALA A 328 17.32 17.79 4.99
N CYS A 329 18.26 18.34 5.77
CA CYS A 329 19.58 18.76 5.30
C CYS A 329 20.37 17.60 4.69
N SER A 330 20.37 16.44 5.36
CA SER A 330 21.03 15.22 4.87
C SER A 330 20.43 14.70 3.56
N LEU A 331 19.11 14.74 3.40
CA LEU A 331 18.42 14.23 2.23
C LEU A 331 18.57 15.13 0.99
N VAL A 332 18.51 16.44 1.20
CA VAL A 332 18.63 17.42 0.12
C VAL A 332 20.06 17.49 -0.41
N GLY A 333 21.05 17.28 0.46
CA GLY A 333 22.46 17.26 0.10
C GLY A 333 23.02 18.63 -0.33
N PRO A 334 24.31 18.65 -0.71
CA PRO A 334 24.98 19.88 -1.15
C PRO A 334 24.33 20.53 -2.37
N GLY A 335 24.17 21.86 -2.32
CA GLY A 335 23.52 22.64 -3.38
C GLY A 335 21.98 22.59 -3.39
N GLY A 336 21.39 21.84 -2.45
CA GLY A 336 19.95 21.81 -2.27
C GLY A 336 19.42 22.98 -1.45
N ARG A 337 18.09 23.03 -1.25
CA ARG A 337 17.40 24.10 -0.54
C ARG A 337 16.54 23.56 0.60
N VAL A 338 16.67 24.15 1.79
CA VAL A 338 15.79 23.84 2.94
C VAL A 338 15.06 25.12 3.37
N HIS A 339 13.75 25.04 3.42
CA HIS A 339 12.86 26.12 3.86
C HIS A 339 12.31 25.80 5.26
N LEU A 340 12.63 26.64 6.25
CA LEU A 340 12.10 26.51 7.61
C LEU A 340 10.84 27.37 7.73
N LEU A 341 9.73 26.77 8.14
CA LEU A 341 8.44 27.43 8.26
C LEU A 341 7.95 27.36 9.71
N HIS A 342 7.65 28.51 10.31
CA HIS A 342 6.93 28.55 11.58
C HIS A 342 5.50 29.07 11.36
N VAL A 343 4.51 28.37 11.93
CA VAL A 343 3.10 28.75 11.82
C VAL A 343 2.61 29.24 13.19
N HIS A 344 2.28 30.51 13.28
CA HIS A 344 1.64 31.09 14.45
C HIS A 344 0.15 30.82 14.45
N ARG A 345 -0.37 30.24 15.53
CA ARG A 345 -1.81 30.14 15.75
C ARG A 345 -2.38 31.45 16.26
N LEU A 346 -3.40 31.95 15.56
CA LEU A 346 -4.18 33.09 16.02
C LEU A 346 -5.11 32.64 17.15
N ARG A 347 -4.64 32.70 18.41
CA ARG A 347 -5.51 32.48 19.57
C ARG A 347 -6.31 33.76 19.87
N GLY A 348 -7.60 33.78 19.49
CA GLY A 348 -8.65 34.53 20.16
C GLY A 348 -8.46 36.07 20.28
N ARG A 349 -7.83 36.75 19.32
CA ARG A 349 -7.92 38.21 19.22
C ARG A 349 -8.99 38.61 18.23
N GLU A 350 -9.75 39.65 18.58
CA GLU A 350 -10.89 40.20 17.86
C GLU A 350 -10.64 40.31 16.34
N ARG A 351 -11.66 39.89 15.58
CA ARG A 351 -11.67 39.94 14.12
C ARG A 351 -11.46 41.38 13.61
N GLY A 352 -10.21 41.71 13.30
CA GLY A 352 -9.90 42.85 12.42
C GLY A 352 -10.25 42.56 10.96
N PRO A 353 -10.31 43.59 10.08
CA PRO A 353 -10.61 43.37 8.66
C PRO A 353 -9.61 42.39 8.03
N ARG A 354 -10.12 41.34 7.40
CA ARG A 354 -9.33 40.37 6.68
C ARG A 354 -8.93 40.90 5.31
N ASP A 355 -7.68 40.80 4.94
CA ASP A 355 -7.27 40.95 3.54
C ASP A 355 -7.92 39.88 2.67
N PHE A 356 -8.00 40.16 1.37
CA PHE A 356 -8.60 39.30 0.35
C PHE A 356 -7.96 37.89 0.33
N HIS A 357 -6.84 37.64 0.99
CA HIS A 357 -6.12 36.38 1.09
C HIS A 357 -6.22 35.70 2.47
N GLY A 358 -6.97 36.24 3.41
CA GLY A 358 -7.20 35.61 4.72
C GLY A 358 -5.99 35.61 5.67
N VAL A 359 -4.93 36.35 5.38
CA VAL A 359 -3.74 36.53 6.22
C VAL A 359 -3.88 37.87 6.98
N LEU A 360 -3.77 37.82 8.31
CA LEU A 360 -3.69 39.03 9.12
C LEU A 360 -2.23 39.51 9.17
N PRO A 361 -1.94 40.79 8.96
CA PRO A 361 -0.60 41.32 9.15
C PRO A 361 -0.20 41.21 10.63
N GLU A 362 0.97 40.63 10.87
CA GLU A 362 1.56 40.59 12.22
C GLU A 362 2.17 41.93 12.61
N PRO A 363 2.22 42.24 13.91
CA PRO A 363 3.02 43.38 14.37
C PRO A 363 4.49 43.15 13.98
N ASP A 364 5.10 44.06 13.29
CA ASP A 364 6.45 43.93 12.70
C ASP A 364 7.53 43.44 13.68
N GLY A 365 7.38 43.69 14.99
CA GLY A 365 8.33 43.21 16.02
C GLY A 365 8.27 41.75 16.38
N GLU A 366 7.10 41.08 16.30
CA GLU A 366 6.99 39.65 16.62
C GLU A 366 7.52 38.76 15.47
N ARG A 367 7.32 39.23 14.25
CA ARG A 367 7.82 38.53 13.05
C ARG A 367 9.34 38.45 13.02
N ASP A 368 10.01 39.55 13.33
CA ASP A 368 11.50 39.60 13.34
C ASP A 368 12.09 38.67 14.39
N VAL A 369 11.47 38.56 15.55
CA VAL A 369 11.91 37.66 16.62
C VAL A 369 11.78 36.18 16.15
N VAL A 370 10.69 35.83 15.47
CA VAL A 370 10.48 34.46 14.94
C VAL A 370 11.50 34.13 13.86
N LEU A 371 11.71 35.02 12.91
CA LEU A 371 12.69 34.83 11.86
C LEU A 371 14.11 34.67 12.43
N GLN A 372 14.47 35.47 13.43
CA GLN A 372 15.75 35.32 14.12
C GLN A 372 15.89 34.00 14.83
N ARG A 373 14.82 33.52 15.51
CA ARG A 373 14.82 32.19 16.14
C ARG A 373 14.90 31.06 15.12
N LEU A 374 14.28 31.16 13.97
CA LEU A 374 14.39 30.17 12.89
C LEU A 374 15.83 30.10 12.35
N TRP A 375 16.46 31.24 12.15
CA TRP A 375 17.86 31.28 11.73
C TRP A 375 18.81 30.65 12.76
N GLN A 376 18.50 30.70 14.05
CA GLN A 376 19.26 30.03 15.09
C GLN A 376 19.15 28.50 15.06
N GLN A 377 18.10 27.96 14.41
CA GLN A 377 17.90 26.49 14.21
C GLN A 377 18.73 25.94 13.06
N VAL A 378 19.27 26.79 12.18
CA VAL A 378 20.09 26.34 11.04
C VAL A 378 21.38 25.71 11.58
N PRO A 379 21.67 24.43 11.24
CA PRO A 379 22.87 23.76 11.70
C PRO A 379 24.13 24.44 11.17
N ARG A 380 25.22 24.40 11.92
CA ARG A 380 26.51 25.04 11.57
C ARG A 380 27.56 24.08 11.03
N ASP A 381 27.21 22.83 10.82
CA ASP A 381 28.10 21.80 10.30
C ASP A 381 28.44 22.02 8.81
N PRO A 382 29.46 21.31 8.27
CA PRO A 382 29.90 21.47 6.89
C PRO A 382 28.81 21.11 5.84
N VAL A 383 27.92 20.16 6.17
CA VAL A 383 26.84 19.72 5.27
C VAL A 383 25.78 20.84 5.16
N ALA A 384 25.41 21.44 6.29
CA ALA A 384 24.46 22.55 6.34
C ALA A 384 24.98 23.81 5.63
N ARG A 385 26.29 24.05 5.61
CA ARG A 385 26.91 25.18 4.89
C ARG A 385 26.82 25.05 3.37
N ALA A 386 26.64 23.85 2.87
CA ALA A 386 26.49 23.57 1.45
C ALA A 386 25.03 23.61 0.96
N VAL A 387 24.08 23.88 1.85
CA VAL A 387 22.63 23.95 1.58
C VAL A 387 22.17 25.41 1.59
N HIS A 388 21.24 25.76 0.71
CA HIS A 388 20.58 27.07 0.68
C HIS A 388 19.43 27.11 1.68
N TRP A 389 19.46 28.04 2.62
CA TRP A 389 18.45 28.17 3.66
C TRP A 389 17.52 29.35 3.39
N SER A 390 16.24 29.15 3.66
CA SER A 390 15.25 30.21 3.73
C SER A 390 14.36 30.00 4.95
N VAL A 391 13.86 31.08 5.54
CA VAL A 391 13.03 31.04 6.75
C VAL A 391 11.78 31.90 6.54
N GLU A 392 10.66 31.43 7.08
CA GLU A 392 9.38 32.13 6.98
C GLU A 392 8.55 31.92 8.24
N GLY A 393 7.87 32.97 8.68
CA GLY A 393 6.81 32.95 9.68
C GLY A 393 5.48 33.26 9.02
N VAL A 394 4.46 32.45 9.25
CA VAL A 394 3.09 32.67 8.75
C VAL A 394 2.09 32.55 9.90
N SER A 395 0.99 33.28 9.82
CA SER A 395 -0.11 33.18 10.76
C SER A 395 -1.26 32.36 10.14
N GLY A 396 -1.85 31.44 10.90
CA GLY A 396 -2.96 30.62 10.41
C GLY A 396 -3.75 29.95 11.52
N ASP A 397 -5.04 29.74 11.29
CA ASP A 397 -5.93 29.04 12.21
C ASP A 397 -5.71 27.52 12.18
N ASP A 398 -5.42 26.95 11.01
CA ASP A 398 -5.09 25.53 10.78
C ASP A 398 -3.64 25.39 10.31
N VAL A 399 -2.80 24.87 11.20
CA VAL A 399 -1.36 24.72 10.97
C VAL A 399 -1.07 23.82 9.77
N ALA A 400 -1.80 22.72 9.60
CA ALA A 400 -1.57 21.78 8.51
C ALA A 400 -1.94 22.41 7.15
N VAL A 401 -3.00 23.19 7.10
CA VAL A 401 -3.40 23.91 5.89
C VAL A 401 -2.36 24.95 5.51
N ALA A 402 -1.86 25.71 6.47
CA ALA A 402 -0.82 26.71 6.23
C ALA A 402 0.48 26.08 5.71
N ILE A 403 0.88 24.94 6.26
CA ILE A 403 2.06 24.20 5.79
C ILE A 403 1.84 23.68 4.36
N CYS A 404 0.66 23.08 4.06
CA CYS A 404 0.36 22.60 2.71
C CYS A 404 0.39 23.74 1.66
N GLN A 405 -0.17 24.91 2.00
CA GLN A 405 -0.14 26.09 1.13
C GLN A 405 1.29 26.58 0.89
N ALA A 406 2.12 26.67 1.93
CA ALA A 406 3.53 27.03 1.81
C ALA A 406 4.30 26.01 0.95
N THR A 407 4.01 24.71 1.11
CA THR A 407 4.62 23.63 0.32
C THR A 407 4.34 23.79 -1.18
N GLU A 408 3.12 24.16 -1.54
CA GLU A 408 2.73 24.39 -2.94
C GLU A 408 3.35 25.70 -3.48
N ARG A 409 3.33 26.76 -2.69
CA ARG A 409 3.90 28.06 -3.06
C ARG A 409 5.40 27.99 -3.31
N GLU A 410 6.14 27.33 -2.41
CA GLU A 410 7.60 27.17 -2.51
C GLU A 410 8.02 26.10 -3.53
N GLY A 411 7.09 25.26 -3.97
CA GLY A 411 7.34 24.21 -4.95
C GLY A 411 8.37 23.19 -4.50
N VAL A 412 8.44 22.89 -3.19
CA VAL A 412 9.41 21.93 -2.62
C VAL A 412 9.12 20.50 -3.04
N ASP A 413 10.14 19.65 -2.98
CA ASP A 413 10.03 18.22 -3.36
C ASP A 413 9.57 17.36 -2.19
N LEU A 414 9.82 17.78 -0.94
CA LEU A 414 9.61 17.00 0.27
C LEU A 414 9.19 17.90 1.44
N VAL A 415 8.34 17.39 2.32
CA VAL A 415 8.07 17.98 3.65
C VAL A 415 8.64 17.07 4.72
N CYS A 416 9.51 17.59 5.62
CA CYS A 416 10.01 16.85 6.78
C CYS A 416 9.38 17.40 8.05
N VAL A 417 8.57 16.60 8.75
CA VAL A 417 7.89 17.00 9.99
C VAL A 417 8.37 16.15 11.16
N GLY A 418 8.77 16.81 12.27
CA GLY A 418 9.15 16.13 13.51
C GLY A 418 7.92 15.68 14.30
N THR A 419 8.02 14.56 15.01
CA THR A 419 7.01 14.08 15.97
C THR A 419 7.65 13.63 17.26
N SER A 420 7.05 14.00 18.41
CA SER A 420 7.50 13.51 19.72
C SER A 420 7.02 12.09 19.97
N ALA A 421 7.96 11.18 20.25
CA ALA A 421 7.69 9.75 20.52
C ALA A 421 7.24 9.46 21.95
N ARG A 422 6.63 10.40 22.69
CA ARG A 422 6.18 10.17 24.08
C ARG A 422 4.90 9.33 24.12
N ARG A 423 5.07 8.08 24.55
CA ARG A 423 4.02 7.11 24.92
C ARG A 423 3.35 7.42 26.27
N GLU A 424 3.41 8.62 26.80
CA GLU A 424 2.76 8.94 28.08
C GLU A 424 1.48 9.73 27.86
N VAL A 425 0.44 9.27 28.53
CA VAL A 425 -0.93 9.74 28.58
C VAL A 425 -0.98 11.18 29.15
N VAL A 426 -0.67 12.15 28.31
CA VAL A 426 -0.97 13.57 28.56
C VAL A 426 -1.48 14.18 27.25
N PRO A 427 -2.51 15.03 27.24
CA PRO A 427 -3.24 15.40 26.01
C PRO A 427 -2.57 16.53 25.23
N ASP A 428 -1.33 16.36 24.80
CA ASP A 428 -0.73 17.14 23.73
C ASP A 428 -0.82 16.40 22.38
N ALA A 429 -2.01 15.92 22.10
CA ALA A 429 -2.44 15.30 20.85
C ALA A 429 -2.34 16.21 19.60
N LEU A 430 -1.71 17.38 19.72
CA LEU A 430 -1.69 18.40 18.67
C LEU A 430 -0.56 18.18 17.66
N GLU A 431 0.62 17.71 18.08
CA GLU A 431 1.76 17.48 17.18
C GLU A 431 1.55 16.24 16.31
N GLU A 432 1.07 15.17 16.91
CA GLU A 432 0.70 13.95 16.19
C GLU A 432 -0.48 14.20 15.23
N ALA A 433 -1.38 15.13 15.59
CA ALA A 433 -2.48 15.56 14.74
C ALA A 433 -2.00 16.33 13.51
N VAL A 434 -0.99 17.21 13.61
CA VAL A 434 -0.44 17.97 12.48
C VAL A 434 0.28 17.06 11.51
N ALA A 435 1.19 16.20 11.97
CA ALA A 435 1.91 15.25 11.12
C ALA A 435 0.93 14.32 10.37
N ARG A 436 -0.08 13.82 11.06
CA ARG A 436 -1.14 12.99 10.46
C ARG A 436 -1.95 13.76 9.41
N GLN A 437 -2.29 15.01 9.68
CA GLN A 437 -3.03 15.84 8.74
C GLN A 437 -2.19 16.18 7.51
N LEU A 438 -0.89 16.41 7.65
CA LEU A 438 0.03 16.62 6.53
C LEU A 438 0.10 15.40 5.64
N VAL A 439 0.27 14.20 6.21
CA VAL A 439 0.28 12.94 5.44
C VAL A 439 -1.01 12.75 4.64
N LEU A 440 -2.15 13.20 5.18
CA LEU A 440 -3.46 13.04 4.52
C LEU A 440 -3.77 14.11 3.46
N ARG A 441 -3.25 15.33 3.63
CA ARG A 441 -3.64 16.51 2.83
C ARG A 441 -2.56 17.03 1.90
N CYS A 442 -1.28 16.81 2.23
CA CYS A 442 -0.17 17.33 1.44
C CYS A 442 -0.05 16.56 0.12
N ARG A 443 0.10 17.29 -0.98
CA ARG A 443 0.31 16.69 -2.31
C ARG A 443 1.75 16.26 -2.56
N LYS A 444 2.67 16.71 -1.73
CA LYS A 444 4.09 16.34 -1.79
C LYS A 444 4.39 15.23 -0.80
N PRO A 445 5.43 14.41 -1.03
CA PRO A 445 5.89 13.43 -0.06
C PRO A 445 6.09 14.07 1.32
N VAL A 446 5.63 13.38 2.37
CA VAL A 446 5.82 13.81 3.76
C VAL A 446 6.65 12.75 4.47
N MET A 447 7.79 13.20 5.02
CA MET A 447 8.63 12.37 5.90
C MET A 447 8.34 12.76 7.35
N VAL A 448 7.95 11.76 8.13
CA VAL A 448 7.74 11.92 9.57
C VAL A 448 9.02 11.48 10.27
N VAL A 449 9.61 12.37 11.05
CA VAL A 449 10.86 12.15 11.77
C VAL A 449 10.56 12.02 13.27
N PRO A 450 10.68 10.81 13.87
CA PRO A 450 10.46 10.64 15.29
C PRO A 450 11.58 11.29 16.08
N SER A 451 11.25 11.91 17.24
CA SER A 451 12.28 12.28 18.22
C SER A 451 12.81 11.02 18.88
N ALA A 452 14.12 10.90 18.96
CA ALA A 452 14.80 9.83 19.70
C ALA A 452 14.50 9.88 21.21
#